data_8342976b71529145bb870678f90b0a84
#
_entry.id   8342976b71529145bb870678f90b0a84
#
_cell.length_a   1.000
_cell.length_b   1.000
_cell.length_c   1.000
_cell.angle_alpha   90.00
_cell.angle_beta   90.00
_cell.angle_gamma   90.00
#
_symmetry.space_group_name_H-M   'P 1'
#
loop_
_entity.id
_entity.type
_entity.pdbx_description
1 polymer ?
#
loop_
_entity_poly.entity_id
_entity_poly.type
_entity_poly.pdbx_seq_one_letter_code
_entity_poly.pdbx_strand_id
1 'polypeptide(L)'
;MTQGIEARVETASAAAARPSARDWVAEHWLWLGVAGVTGAAAAFLLHQLMAWPPHEDETLALFVGRDSLPGVVEHVTRDRGGAPLHFLVAWAVAHLGFGLGGLRFASAAFALASLPLVALLGRRLAGPAVGLVATALFASSWLFLFHGVYGRMYSLFLFCALACTLALLKALERGDRGRWALWVLTALLAVATHPYGILLLGGQAAFVLVAHRDRLRDATLA
;
A
#
# COMPACT_ATOMS: atom_id res chain seq x y z
N MET A 1 -55.74 -25.64 -3.18
CA MET A 1 -55.15 -24.43 -2.56
C MET A 1 -53.95 -24.74 -1.66
N THR A 2 -53.79 -25.95 -1.18
CA THR A 2 -52.70 -26.45 -0.30
C THR A 2 -51.36 -26.69 -1.02
N GLN A 3 -51.36 -27.18 -2.26
CA GLN A 3 -50.07 -27.43 -3.02
C GLN A 3 -49.25 -26.19 -3.34
N GLY A 4 -49.85 -25.01 -3.42
CA GLY A 4 -49.12 -23.75 -3.68
C GLY A 4 -48.41 -23.19 -2.45
N ILE A 5 -48.78 -23.59 -1.25
CA ILE A 5 -48.17 -23.15 0.01
C ILE A 5 -46.95 -24.04 0.32
N GLU A 6 -47.03 -25.35 0.08
CA GLU A 6 -45.89 -26.27 0.29
C GLU A 6 -44.74 -25.96 -0.67
N ALA A 7 -45.00 -25.68 -1.94
CA ALA A 7 -43.96 -25.29 -2.91
C ALA A 7 -43.28 -23.95 -2.56
N ARG A 8 -44.01 -23.00 -1.94
CA ARG A 8 -43.42 -21.72 -1.46
C ARG A 8 -42.59 -21.89 -0.18
N VAL A 9 -42.95 -22.84 0.67
CA VAL A 9 -42.17 -23.12 1.90
C VAL A 9 -40.89 -23.87 1.55
N GLU A 10 -40.91 -24.80 0.59
CA GLU A 10 -39.69 -25.48 0.10
C GLU A 10 -38.72 -24.53 -0.61
N THR A 11 -39.23 -23.61 -1.46
CA THR A 11 -38.39 -22.62 -2.12
C THR A 11 -37.84 -21.58 -1.14
N ALA A 12 -38.56 -21.22 -0.08
CA ALA A 12 -38.05 -20.32 0.98
C ALA A 12 -37.02 -21.02 1.90
N SER A 13 -37.14 -22.33 2.11
CA SER A 13 -36.18 -23.11 2.90
C SER A 13 -34.84 -23.34 2.16
N ALA A 14 -34.87 -23.42 0.82
CA ALA A 14 -33.65 -23.55 0.00
C ALA A 14 -32.84 -22.25 -0.08
N ALA A 15 -33.48 -21.09 0.17
CA ALA A 15 -32.83 -19.76 0.05
C ALA A 15 -31.95 -19.34 1.26
N ALA A 16 -31.88 -20.18 2.32
CA ALA A 16 -31.14 -19.82 3.55
C ALA A 16 -30.10 -20.85 3.98
N ALA A 17 -29.61 -21.70 3.08
CA ALA A 17 -28.46 -22.57 3.41
C ALA A 17 -27.21 -21.70 3.56
N ARG A 18 -26.70 -21.60 4.79
CA ARG A 18 -25.40 -20.94 5.04
C ARG A 18 -24.34 -21.65 4.18
N PRO A 19 -23.47 -20.90 3.47
CA PRO A 19 -22.39 -21.48 2.67
C PRO A 19 -21.57 -22.45 3.54
N SER A 20 -21.21 -23.59 2.99
CA SER A 20 -20.34 -24.53 3.70
C SER A 20 -18.97 -23.90 3.97
N ALA A 21 -18.24 -24.39 4.96
CA ALA A 21 -16.88 -23.93 5.22
C ALA A 21 -15.97 -24.07 3.97
N ARG A 22 -16.21 -25.08 3.13
CA ARG A 22 -15.49 -25.29 1.87
C ARG A 22 -15.81 -24.20 0.84
N ASP A 23 -17.08 -23.84 0.68
CA ASP A 23 -17.51 -22.79 -0.26
C ASP A 23 -16.95 -21.44 0.18
N TRP A 24 -16.99 -21.16 1.48
CA TRP A 24 -16.41 -19.95 2.03
C TRP A 24 -14.89 -19.87 1.78
N VAL A 25 -14.13 -20.94 2.00
CA VAL A 25 -12.68 -20.99 1.70
C VAL A 25 -12.44 -20.84 0.20
N ALA A 26 -13.25 -21.49 -0.65
CA ALA A 26 -13.12 -21.36 -2.10
C ALA A 26 -13.37 -19.94 -2.61
N GLU A 27 -14.23 -19.18 -1.94
CA GLU A 27 -14.49 -17.77 -2.25
C GLU A 27 -13.37 -16.84 -1.74
N HIS A 28 -12.77 -17.16 -0.59
CA HIS A 28 -11.83 -16.27 0.11
C HIS A 28 -10.36 -16.71 0.04
N TRP A 29 -10.04 -17.78 -0.70
CA TRP A 29 -8.71 -18.40 -0.73
C TRP A 29 -7.56 -17.40 -1.01
N LEU A 30 -7.78 -16.43 -1.91
CA LEU A 30 -6.77 -15.41 -2.22
C LEU A 30 -6.41 -14.60 -0.97
N TRP A 31 -7.42 -14.10 -0.27
CA TRP A 31 -7.19 -13.25 0.91
C TRP A 31 -6.68 -14.03 2.11
N LEU A 32 -7.07 -15.30 2.25
CA LEU A 32 -6.48 -16.20 3.23
C LEU A 32 -5.01 -16.45 2.95
N GLY A 33 -4.66 -16.67 1.67
CA GLY A 33 -3.27 -16.80 1.23
C GLY A 33 -2.46 -15.53 1.47
N VAL A 34 -3.00 -14.36 1.09
CA VAL A 34 -2.37 -13.06 1.34
C VAL A 34 -2.19 -12.81 2.83
N ALA A 35 -3.19 -13.12 3.66
CA ALA A 35 -3.09 -13.00 5.11
C ALA A 35 -2.00 -13.91 5.69
N GLY A 36 -1.90 -15.15 5.21
CA GLY A 36 -0.84 -16.10 5.60
C GLY A 36 0.56 -15.59 5.25
N VAL A 37 0.75 -15.11 3.99
CA VAL A 37 2.02 -14.51 3.57
C VAL A 37 2.35 -13.26 4.38
N THR A 38 1.37 -12.40 4.61
CA THR A 38 1.55 -11.17 5.41
C THR A 38 1.89 -11.51 6.87
N GLY A 39 1.24 -12.52 7.45
CA GLY A 39 1.53 -12.99 8.81
C GLY A 39 2.95 -13.55 8.95
N ALA A 40 3.40 -14.36 7.98
CA ALA A 40 4.76 -14.88 7.95
C ALA A 40 5.81 -13.75 7.79
N ALA A 41 5.55 -12.80 6.87
CA ALA A 41 6.39 -11.62 6.70
C ALA A 41 6.42 -10.75 7.96
N ALA A 42 5.28 -10.55 8.64
CA ALA A 42 5.20 -9.80 9.88
C ALA A 42 6.02 -10.46 10.99
N ALA A 43 5.90 -11.77 11.17
CA ALA A 43 6.69 -12.51 12.16
C ALA A 43 8.19 -12.35 11.91
N PHE A 44 8.64 -12.43 10.65
CA PHE A 44 10.03 -12.22 10.29
C PHE A 44 10.49 -10.78 10.56
N LEU A 45 9.76 -9.77 10.05
CA LEU A 45 10.14 -8.37 10.19
C LEU A 45 10.19 -7.94 11.66
N LEU A 46 9.20 -8.35 12.46
CA LEU A 46 9.17 -8.01 13.90
C LEU A 46 10.30 -8.70 14.66
N HIS A 47 10.64 -9.95 14.30
CA HIS A 47 11.80 -10.64 14.88
C HIS A 47 13.12 -9.93 14.56
N GLN A 48 13.26 -9.41 13.34
CA GLN A 48 14.49 -8.76 12.85
C GLN A 48 14.55 -7.26 13.18
N LEU A 49 13.50 -6.67 13.77
CA LEU A 49 13.35 -5.22 13.90
C LEU A 49 14.55 -4.52 14.55
N MET A 50 15.16 -5.15 15.56
CA MET A 50 16.31 -4.62 16.29
C MET A 50 17.58 -5.46 16.14
N ALA A 51 17.59 -6.43 15.22
CA ALA A 51 18.73 -7.33 15.03
C ALA A 51 19.96 -6.62 14.39
N TRP A 52 19.73 -5.51 13.69
CA TRP A 52 20.78 -4.78 12.98
C TRP A 52 21.18 -3.53 13.75
N PRO A 53 22.47 -3.14 13.72
CA PRO A 53 22.91 -1.89 14.34
C PRO A 53 22.19 -0.69 13.69
N PRO A 54 22.11 0.45 14.41
CA PRO A 54 21.59 1.68 13.83
C PRO A 54 22.39 2.09 12.59
N HIS A 55 21.71 2.45 11.51
CA HIS A 55 22.33 3.05 10.33
C HIS A 55 22.37 4.58 10.47
N GLU A 56 23.39 5.22 9.88
CA GLU A 56 23.53 6.68 9.94
C GLU A 56 22.30 7.44 9.45
N ASP A 57 21.70 6.96 8.38
CA ASP A 57 20.49 7.54 7.80
C ASP A 57 19.25 7.46 8.71
N GLU A 58 19.12 6.39 9.50
CA GLU A 58 18.02 6.23 10.46
C GLU A 58 18.21 7.20 11.64
N THR A 59 19.44 7.32 12.12
CA THR A 59 19.79 8.24 13.20
C THR A 59 19.64 9.70 12.76
N LEU A 60 20.00 10.01 11.50
CA LEU A 60 19.78 11.33 10.92
C LEU A 60 18.30 11.67 10.82
N ALA A 61 17.45 10.73 10.35
CA ALA A 61 16.01 10.96 10.27
C ALA A 61 15.41 11.25 11.65
N LEU A 62 15.82 10.51 12.68
CA LEU A 62 15.38 10.75 14.06
C LEU A 62 15.94 12.06 14.62
N PHE A 63 17.18 12.42 14.28
CA PHE A 63 17.77 13.69 14.71
C PHE A 63 16.97 14.87 14.15
N VAL A 64 16.72 14.89 12.87
CA VAL A 64 15.86 15.91 12.22
C VAL A 64 14.45 15.88 12.79
N GLY A 65 13.89 14.70 13.03
CA GLY A 65 12.56 14.52 13.61
C GLY A 65 12.37 15.05 15.03
N ARG A 66 13.46 15.36 15.76
CA ARG A 66 13.37 15.97 17.12
C ARG A 66 13.10 17.47 17.10
N ASP A 67 13.24 18.10 15.95
CA ASP A 67 12.99 19.54 15.81
C ASP A 67 11.46 19.84 15.86
N SER A 68 11.12 21.11 15.89
CA SER A 68 9.73 21.57 15.73
C SER A 68 9.19 21.18 14.35
N LEU A 69 7.89 20.99 14.22
CA LEU A 69 7.28 20.63 12.93
C LEU A 69 7.64 21.59 11.78
N PRO A 70 7.58 22.94 11.97
CA PRO A 70 8.07 23.87 10.96
C PRO A 70 9.58 23.71 10.65
N GLY A 71 10.39 23.48 11.69
CA GLY A 71 11.84 23.28 11.54
C GLY A 71 12.16 22.02 10.71
N VAL A 72 11.45 20.91 10.94
CA VAL A 72 11.59 19.70 10.11
C VAL A 72 11.29 20.00 8.65
N VAL A 73 10.17 20.67 8.37
CA VAL A 73 9.77 21.01 6.99
C VAL A 73 10.79 21.91 6.33
N GLU A 74 11.24 22.96 7.02
CA GLU A 74 12.26 23.90 6.51
C GLU A 74 13.57 23.20 6.22
N HIS A 75 14.10 22.41 7.16
CA HIS A 75 15.36 21.67 6.99
C HIS A 75 15.29 20.69 5.83
N VAL A 76 14.21 19.92 5.70
CA VAL A 76 14.07 18.93 4.62
C VAL A 76 13.92 19.58 3.25
N THR A 77 13.16 20.66 3.14
CA THR A 77 12.96 21.34 1.86
C THR A 77 14.20 22.06 1.37
N ARG A 78 15.03 22.62 2.27
CA ARG A 78 16.29 23.32 1.91
C ARG A 78 17.45 22.37 1.70
N ASP A 79 17.64 21.39 2.60
CA ASP A 79 18.93 20.68 2.71
C ASP A 79 18.84 19.18 2.34
N ARG A 80 17.63 18.61 2.16
CA ARG A 80 17.42 17.17 2.03
C ARG A 80 16.61 16.75 0.80
N GLY A 81 16.55 17.58 -0.22
CA GLY A 81 15.93 17.23 -1.50
C GLY A 81 14.39 17.32 -1.54
N GLY A 82 13.75 17.93 -0.55
CA GLY A 82 12.36 18.35 -0.62
C GLY A 82 11.30 17.25 -0.49
N ALA A 83 11.63 16.07 0.07
CA ALA A 83 10.68 14.97 0.27
C ALA A 83 10.35 14.79 1.77
N PRO A 84 9.43 15.58 2.36
CA PRO A 84 9.29 15.69 3.81
C PRO A 84 8.53 14.54 4.47
N LEU A 85 7.74 13.73 3.74
CA LEU A 85 6.78 12.82 4.35
C LEU A 85 7.42 11.79 5.28
N HIS A 86 8.58 11.22 4.91
CA HIS A 86 9.32 10.31 5.79
C HIS A 86 9.80 11.01 7.07
N PHE A 87 10.29 12.25 6.97
CA PHE A 87 10.74 13.01 8.12
C PHE A 87 9.60 13.44 9.04
N LEU A 88 8.38 13.63 8.50
CA LEU A 88 7.18 13.83 9.31
C LEU A 88 6.80 12.56 10.09
N VAL A 89 6.99 11.36 9.51
CA VAL A 89 6.86 10.10 10.26
C VAL A 89 7.92 10.02 11.35
N ALA A 90 9.18 10.37 11.05
CA ALA A 90 10.26 10.40 12.05
C ALA A 90 9.98 11.42 13.17
N TRP A 91 9.42 12.58 12.83
CA TRP A 91 8.96 13.58 13.79
C TRP A 91 7.89 13.01 14.75
N ALA A 92 6.86 12.38 14.21
CA ALA A 92 5.82 11.77 15.03
C ALA A 92 6.40 10.68 15.96
N VAL A 93 7.24 9.81 15.43
CA VAL A 93 7.92 8.75 16.20
C VAL A 93 8.79 9.33 17.32
N ALA A 94 9.57 10.38 17.04
CA ALA A 94 10.44 11.02 18.03
C ALA A 94 9.66 11.69 19.14
N HIS A 95 8.58 12.42 18.82
CA HIS A 95 7.73 13.12 19.79
C HIS A 95 6.84 12.18 20.62
N LEU A 96 6.53 10.97 20.09
CA LEU A 96 5.88 9.91 20.86
C LEU A 96 6.86 9.10 21.72
N GLY A 97 8.16 9.37 21.65
CA GLY A 97 9.18 8.72 22.47
C GLY A 97 9.61 7.33 22.02
N PHE A 98 9.23 6.87 20.81
CA PHE A 98 9.50 5.49 20.37
C PHE A 98 10.91 5.27 19.78
N GLY A 99 11.65 6.32 19.44
CA GLY A 99 13.02 6.22 18.95
C GLY A 99 13.19 5.33 17.72
N LEU A 100 14.36 4.65 17.61
CA LEU A 100 14.72 3.82 16.46
C LEU A 100 13.74 2.64 16.24
N GLY A 101 13.34 1.97 17.31
CA GLY A 101 12.38 0.87 17.24
C GLY A 101 11.04 1.30 16.63
N GLY A 102 10.54 2.48 17.00
CA GLY A 102 9.32 3.05 16.44
C GLY A 102 9.46 3.41 14.95
N LEU A 103 10.62 3.96 14.55
CA LEU A 103 10.87 4.28 13.14
C LEU A 103 10.93 3.03 12.26
N ARG A 104 11.61 1.98 12.71
CA ARG A 104 11.66 0.67 12.05
C ARG A 104 10.29 -0.02 12.03
N PHE A 105 9.53 0.08 13.13
CA PHE A 105 8.16 -0.44 13.17
C PHE A 105 7.26 0.26 12.14
N ALA A 106 7.37 1.58 11.99
CA ALA A 106 6.65 2.32 10.95
C ALA A 106 7.01 1.81 9.53
N SER A 107 8.31 1.56 9.26
CA SER A 107 8.74 0.95 8.01
C SER A 107 8.14 -0.44 7.79
N ALA A 108 8.18 -1.30 8.82
CA ALA A 108 7.57 -2.63 8.77
C ALA A 108 6.05 -2.56 8.51
N ALA A 109 5.36 -1.64 9.16
CA ALA A 109 3.92 -1.45 8.96
C ALA A 109 3.58 -1.05 7.52
N PHE A 110 4.31 -0.11 6.92
CA PHE A 110 4.12 0.27 5.51
C PHE A 110 4.51 -0.85 4.53
N ALA A 111 5.59 -1.59 4.81
CA ALA A 111 5.96 -2.77 4.03
C ALA A 111 4.83 -3.82 4.04
N LEU A 112 4.32 -4.19 5.21
CA LEU A 112 3.23 -5.15 5.36
C LEU A 112 1.93 -4.66 4.71
N ALA A 113 1.58 -3.37 4.87
CA ALA A 113 0.42 -2.77 4.22
C ALA A 113 0.53 -2.74 2.68
N SER A 114 1.75 -2.85 2.14
CA SER A 114 1.98 -2.94 0.69
C SER A 114 1.60 -4.31 0.12
N LEU A 115 1.66 -5.40 0.88
CA LEU A 115 1.40 -6.76 0.40
C LEU A 115 -0.02 -6.94 -0.17
N PRO A 116 -1.11 -6.52 0.52
CA PRO A 116 -2.44 -6.58 -0.07
C PRO A 116 -2.59 -5.69 -1.31
N LEU A 117 -1.83 -4.59 -1.43
CA LEU A 117 -1.85 -3.76 -2.64
C LEU A 117 -1.16 -4.46 -3.82
N VAL A 118 -0.07 -5.21 -3.58
CA VAL A 118 0.56 -6.08 -4.59
C VAL A 118 -0.43 -7.15 -5.05
N ALA A 119 -1.14 -7.80 -4.11
CA ALA A 119 -2.16 -8.80 -4.42
C ALA A 119 -3.29 -8.21 -5.28
N LEU A 120 -3.79 -7.02 -4.93
CA LEU A 120 -4.82 -6.31 -5.69
C LEU A 120 -4.35 -5.97 -7.09
N LEU A 121 -3.11 -5.48 -7.24
CA LEU A 121 -2.54 -5.14 -8.54
C LEU A 121 -2.37 -6.39 -9.40
N GLY A 122 -1.76 -7.45 -8.87
CA GLY A 122 -1.57 -8.72 -9.59
C GLY A 122 -2.89 -9.37 -9.98
N ARG A 123 -3.88 -9.40 -9.06
CA ARG A 123 -5.23 -9.88 -9.33
C ARG A 123 -5.89 -9.11 -10.48
N ARG A 124 -5.71 -7.80 -10.51
CA ARG A 124 -6.31 -6.95 -11.54
C ARG A 124 -5.68 -7.14 -12.91
N LEU A 125 -4.37 -7.35 -12.96
CA LEU A 125 -3.61 -7.49 -14.21
C LEU A 125 -3.73 -8.88 -14.82
N ALA A 126 -3.71 -9.93 -14.00
CA ALA A 126 -3.59 -11.30 -14.50
C ALA A 126 -4.34 -12.36 -13.64
N GLY A 127 -5.26 -11.92 -12.77
CA GLY A 127 -6.12 -12.80 -11.99
C GLY A 127 -5.60 -13.14 -10.59
N PRO A 128 -6.44 -13.82 -9.77
CA PRO A 128 -6.18 -14.00 -8.34
C PRO A 128 -4.95 -14.86 -8.03
N ALA A 129 -4.66 -15.89 -8.82
CA ALA A 129 -3.49 -16.73 -8.63
C ALA A 129 -2.19 -15.93 -8.80
N VAL A 130 -2.12 -15.06 -9.84
CA VAL A 130 -0.97 -14.18 -10.07
C VAL A 130 -0.84 -13.15 -8.93
N GLY A 131 -1.97 -12.64 -8.41
CA GLY A 131 -1.96 -11.76 -7.23
C GLY A 131 -1.30 -12.42 -6.01
N LEU A 132 -1.65 -13.67 -5.70
CA LEU A 132 -1.04 -14.41 -4.58
C LEU A 132 0.44 -14.72 -4.82
N VAL A 133 0.79 -15.23 -6.00
CA VAL A 133 2.19 -15.56 -6.35
C VAL A 133 3.07 -14.30 -6.30
N ALA A 134 2.62 -13.19 -6.89
CA ALA A 134 3.34 -11.92 -6.84
C ALA A 134 3.56 -11.46 -5.40
N THR A 135 2.53 -11.58 -4.53
CA THR A 135 2.64 -11.22 -3.12
C THR A 135 3.65 -12.10 -2.39
N ALA A 136 3.64 -13.41 -2.62
CA ALA A 136 4.58 -14.35 -2.00
C ALA A 136 6.03 -14.10 -2.44
N LEU A 137 6.26 -13.94 -3.75
CA LEU A 137 7.58 -13.63 -4.30
C LEU A 137 8.11 -12.28 -3.79
N PHE A 138 7.23 -11.27 -3.75
CA PHE A 138 7.62 -9.97 -3.26
C PHE A 138 7.94 -9.99 -1.75
N ALA A 139 7.11 -10.62 -0.93
CA ALA A 139 7.32 -10.74 0.51
C ALA A 139 8.58 -11.54 0.88
N SER A 140 9.02 -12.47 0.02
CA SER A 140 10.25 -13.25 0.20
C SER A 140 11.48 -12.59 -0.42
N SER A 141 11.33 -11.47 -1.13
CA SER A 141 12.46 -10.78 -1.76
C SER A 141 13.34 -10.09 -0.72
N TRP A 142 14.67 -10.11 -0.97
CA TRP A 142 15.62 -9.39 -0.14
C TRP A 142 15.27 -7.90 -0.02
N LEU A 143 14.83 -7.29 -1.10
CA LEU A 143 14.46 -5.88 -1.14
C LEU A 143 13.35 -5.56 -0.11
N PHE A 144 12.29 -6.38 -0.08
CA PHE A 144 11.20 -6.22 0.87
C PHE A 144 11.65 -6.47 2.32
N LEU A 145 12.38 -7.56 2.55
CA LEU A 145 12.82 -7.97 3.89
C LEU A 145 13.79 -6.96 4.49
N PHE A 146 14.75 -6.45 3.69
CA PHE A 146 15.69 -5.43 4.13
C PHE A 146 15.01 -4.09 4.41
N HIS A 147 14.26 -3.56 3.45
CA HIS A 147 13.61 -2.26 3.63
C HIS A 147 12.46 -2.28 4.62
N GLY A 148 11.87 -3.45 4.89
CA GLY A 148 10.86 -3.62 5.92
C GLY A 148 11.38 -3.39 7.34
N VAL A 149 12.66 -3.68 7.62
CA VAL A 149 13.30 -3.43 8.93
C VAL A 149 14.19 -2.19 8.95
N TYR A 150 14.36 -1.52 7.82
CA TYR A 150 15.19 -0.34 7.68
C TYR A 150 14.36 0.92 7.84
N GLY A 151 14.60 1.71 8.87
CA GLY A 151 13.82 2.90 9.24
C GLY A 151 13.97 4.08 8.27
N ARG A 152 13.74 3.84 6.97
CA ARG A 152 13.87 4.82 5.88
C ARG A 152 12.60 4.91 5.03
N MET A 153 12.56 5.85 4.12
CA MET A 153 11.41 6.18 3.28
C MET A 153 10.98 5.07 2.31
N TYR A 154 11.76 4.02 2.09
CA TYR A 154 11.53 3.06 0.99
C TYR A 154 10.23 2.27 1.11
N SER A 155 9.89 1.77 2.31
CA SER A 155 8.63 1.07 2.55
C SER A 155 7.41 1.98 2.42
N LEU A 156 7.52 3.23 2.91
CA LEU A 156 6.48 4.23 2.76
C LEU A 156 6.30 4.62 1.29
N PHE A 157 7.42 4.81 0.56
CA PHE A 157 7.38 5.11 -0.88
C PHE A 157 6.73 3.98 -1.68
N LEU A 158 7.08 2.73 -1.38
CA LEU A 158 6.46 1.55 -2.00
C LEU A 158 4.94 1.55 -1.79
N PHE A 159 4.49 1.75 -0.55
CA PHE A 159 3.07 1.82 -0.22
C PHE A 159 2.36 2.92 -1.02
N CYS A 160 2.92 4.14 -1.03
CA CYS A 160 2.37 5.27 -1.77
C CYS A 160 2.37 5.00 -3.28
N ALA A 161 3.42 4.41 -3.83
CA ALA A 161 3.54 4.09 -5.26
C ALA A 161 2.50 3.05 -5.72
N LEU A 162 2.30 1.99 -4.92
CA LEU A 162 1.27 0.98 -5.20
C LEU A 162 -0.15 1.58 -5.08
N ALA A 163 -0.40 2.37 -4.03
CA ALA A 163 -1.67 3.06 -3.86
C ALA A 163 -1.96 4.03 -5.03
N CYS A 164 -0.96 4.81 -5.45
CA CYS A 164 -1.04 5.71 -6.59
C CYS A 164 -1.36 4.95 -7.89
N THR A 165 -0.67 3.83 -8.14
CA THR A 165 -0.90 3.01 -9.34
C THR A 165 -2.32 2.42 -9.35
N LEU A 166 -2.78 1.88 -8.22
CA LEU A 166 -4.16 1.37 -8.11
C LEU A 166 -5.20 2.47 -8.25
N ALA A 167 -4.94 3.66 -7.71
CA ALA A 167 -5.82 4.83 -7.85
C ALA A 167 -5.91 5.28 -9.31
N LEU A 168 -4.77 5.36 -10.04
CA LEU A 168 -4.76 5.67 -11.47
C LEU A 168 -5.63 4.67 -12.26
N LEU A 169 -5.39 3.36 -12.07
CA LEU A 169 -6.15 2.35 -12.78
C LEU A 169 -7.66 2.46 -12.52
N LYS A 170 -8.06 2.77 -11.29
CA LYS A 170 -9.47 3.01 -10.94
C LYS A 170 -10.03 4.30 -11.56
N ALA A 171 -9.23 5.35 -11.64
CA ALA A 171 -9.63 6.62 -12.26
C ALA A 171 -9.83 6.43 -13.77
N LEU A 172 -8.94 5.69 -14.44
CA LEU A 172 -9.07 5.37 -15.87
C LEU A 172 -10.30 4.51 -16.20
N GLU A 173 -10.77 3.66 -15.27
CA GLU A 173 -11.97 2.83 -15.50
C GLU A 173 -13.26 3.64 -15.44
N ARG A 174 -13.40 4.53 -14.49
CA ARG A 174 -14.68 5.18 -14.17
C ARG A 174 -14.73 6.67 -14.48
N GLY A 175 -13.58 7.34 -14.52
CA GLY A 175 -13.46 8.74 -14.92
C GLY A 175 -14.13 9.77 -14.00
N ASP A 176 -14.54 9.38 -12.76
CA ASP A 176 -15.18 10.33 -11.84
C ASP A 176 -14.14 11.20 -11.11
N ARG A 177 -14.56 12.41 -10.73
CA ARG A 177 -13.68 13.41 -10.06
C ARG A 177 -13.07 12.91 -8.76
N GLY A 178 -13.81 12.14 -7.96
CA GLY A 178 -13.31 11.63 -6.69
C GLY A 178 -12.13 10.66 -6.87
N ARG A 179 -12.14 9.86 -7.93
CA ARG A 179 -11.05 8.91 -8.25
C ARG A 179 -9.82 9.63 -8.77
N TRP A 180 -10.01 10.64 -9.63
CA TRP A 180 -8.91 11.50 -10.06
C TRP A 180 -8.29 12.26 -8.88
N ALA A 181 -9.11 12.80 -7.98
CA ALA A 181 -8.62 13.45 -6.75
C ALA A 181 -7.83 12.47 -5.86
N LEU A 182 -8.28 11.21 -5.73
CA LEU A 182 -7.55 10.17 -5.00
C LEU A 182 -6.20 9.86 -5.65
N TRP A 183 -6.16 9.78 -6.99
CA TRP A 183 -4.90 9.59 -7.70
C TRP A 183 -3.95 10.77 -7.47
N VAL A 184 -4.41 12.01 -7.60
CA VAL A 184 -3.61 13.20 -7.32
C VAL A 184 -3.06 13.18 -5.89
N LEU A 185 -3.92 12.89 -4.90
CA LEU A 185 -3.49 12.79 -3.49
C LEU A 185 -2.39 11.75 -3.30
N THR A 186 -2.58 10.54 -3.84
CA THR A 186 -1.59 9.46 -3.71
C THR A 186 -0.31 9.74 -4.50
N ALA A 187 -0.39 10.45 -5.63
CA ALA A 187 0.74 10.95 -6.39
C ALA A 187 1.57 11.97 -5.59
N LEU A 188 0.89 12.95 -4.98
CA LEU A 188 1.54 13.92 -4.08
C LEU A 188 2.24 13.25 -2.91
N LEU A 189 1.60 12.25 -2.28
CA LEU A 189 2.21 11.46 -1.19
C LEU A 189 3.44 10.70 -1.67
N ALA A 190 3.42 10.10 -2.87
CA ALA A 190 4.57 9.41 -3.43
C ALA A 190 5.76 10.36 -3.67
N VAL A 191 5.52 11.53 -4.26
CA VAL A 191 6.55 12.56 -4.49
C VAL A 191 7.05 13.14 -3.16
N ALA A 192 6.15 13.39 -2.20
CA ALA A 192 6.53 13.89 -0.87
C ALA A 192 7.30 12.85 -0.04
N THR A 193 7.27 11.58 -0.41
CA THR A 193 8.04 10.51 0.24
C THR A 193 9.45 10.39 -0.33
N HIS A 194 9.58 10.46 -1.66
CA HIS A 194 10.86 10.28 -2.36
C HIS A 194 10.87 11.01 -3.71
N PRO A 195 11.95 11.70 -4.10
CA PRO A 195 12.06 12.36 -5.41
C PRO A 195 11.80 11.42 -6.60
N TYR A 196 12.08 10.11 -6.46
CA TYR A 196 11.75 9.10 -7.48
C TYR A 196 10.25 8.95 -7.75
N GLY A 197 9.38 9.56 -6.93
CA GLY A 197 7.95 9.70 -7.24
C GLY A 197 7.71 10.38 -8.59
N ILE A 198 8.60 11.27 -9.02
CA ILE A 198 8.53 11.90 -10.35
C ILE A 198 8.69 10.86 -11.47
N LEU A 199 9.58 9.87 -11.30
CA LEU A 199 9.78 8.79 -12.26
C LEU A 199 8.55 7.88 -12.36
N LEU A 200 7.91 7.60 -11.21
CA LEU A 200 6.63 6.88 -11.17
C LEU A 200 5.58 7.63 -12.00
N LEU A 201 5.42 8.94 -11.79
CA LEU A 201 4.45 9.76 -12.51
C LEU A 201 4.79 9.86 -14.00
N GLY A 202 6.06 9.94 -14.36
CA GLY A 202 6.52 9.88 -15.75
C GLY A 202 6.12 8.57 -16.45
N GLY A 203 6.31 7.44 -15.77
CA GLY A 203 5.86 6.13 -16.26
C GLY A 203 4.34 6.02 -16.39
N GLN A 204 3.60 6.54 -15.42
CA GLN A 204 2.13 6.58 -15.46
C GLN A 204 1.63 7.50 -16.59
N ALA A 205 2.25 8.66 -16.79
CA ALA A 205 1.91 9.57 -17.88
C ALA A 205 2.16 8.90 -19.25
N ALA A 206 3.30 8.25 -19.43
CA ALA A 206 3.60 7.50 -20.66
C ALA A 206 2.57 6.39 -20.89
N PHE A 207 2.17 5.65 -19.86
CA PHE A 207 1.13 4.63 -19.96
C PHE A 207 -0.21 5.21 -20.41
N VAL A 208 -0.64 6.33 -19.82
CA VAL A 208 -1.90 7.00 -20.20
C VAL A 208 -1.84 7.51 -21.63
N LEU A 209 -0.72 8.12 -22.04
CA LEU A 209 -0.52 8.63 -23.39
C LEU A 209 -0.57 7.54 -24.46
N VAL A 210 -0.07 6.34 -24.16
CA VAL A 210 -0.03 5.23 -25.11
C VAL A 210 -1.34 4.45 -25.12
N ALA A 211 -1.87 4.11 -23.94
CA ALA A 211 -2.97 3.17 -23.81
C ALA A 211 -4.35 3.81 -23.60
N HIS A 212 -4.43 5.09 -23.17
CA HIS A 212 -5.67 5.74 -22.76
C HIS A 212 -5.77 7.21 -23.20
N ARG A 213 -5.43 7.51 -24.46
CA ARG A 213 -5.45 8.88 -25.02
C ARG A 213 -6.81 9.58 -24.90
N ASP A 214 -7.89 8.84 -25.00
CA ASP A 214 -9.27 9.29 -24.88
C ASP A 214 -9.59 9.84 -23.48
N ARG A 215 -8.94 9.32 -22.45
CA ARG A 215 -9.15 9.71 -21.04
C ARG A 215 -8.36 10.94 -20.60
N LEU A 216 -7.43 11.44 -21.43
CA LEU A 216 -6.67 12.66 -21.11
C LEU A 216 -7.58 13.88 -20.97
N ARG A 217 -8.65 13.96 -21.76
CA ARG A 217 -9.64 15.05 -21.67
C ARG A 217 -10.37 15.05 -20.34
N ASP A 218 -10.67 13.87 -19.79
CA ASP A 218 -11.36 13.73 -18.51
C ASP A 218 -10.47 14.18 -17.35
N ALA A 219 -9.15 13.93 -17.43
CA ALA A 219 -8.18 14.32 -16.43
C ALA A 219 -7.89 15.83 -16.40
N THR A 220 -8.09 16.55 -17.53
CA THR A 220 -7.89 18.01 -17.59
C THR A 220 -9.10 18.81 -17.13
N LEU A 221 -10.27 18.18 -16.99
CA LEU A 221 -11.53 18.79 -16.59
C LEU A 221 -11.87 18.58 -15.10
N ALA A 222 -11.06 17.80 -14.37
CA ALA A 222 -11.24 17.52 -12.94
C ALA A 222 -10.42 18.46 -12.05
#